data_85a513930935aa3f5ec248d7c364bd53
#
_entry.id   85a513930935aa3f5ec248d7c364bd53
#
_cell.length_a   1.000
_cell.length_b   1.000
_cell.length_c   1.000
_cell.angle_alpha   90.00
_cell.angle_beta   90.00
_cell.angle_gamma   90.00
#
_symmetry.space_group_name_H-M   'P 1'
#
loop_
_entity.id
_entity.type
_entity.pdbx_description
1 polymer ?
#
loop_
_entity_poly.entity_id
_entity_poly.type
_entity_poly.pdbx_seq_one_letter_code
_entity_poly.pdbx_strand_id
1 'polypeptide(L)'
;MSEAPFPSTLSRLTSRPDLEQVVARPGFPSAAWRALELEVELRRADAVFVKAIDDIGLYVALALAIHLHQTPDGLTHAGLARALGMADVASRGRARKVLRHLLAAGYIAAAPQGGDRREQRYQPTPDLAVRMRAHYQMILDAAAPLMPAAGRALAALADDRFFRLFTAVQGEAMMWSALQMRDESALTLAFFSDRTAGMNILAHLLLCAGKDEAFPSTAPLETSISRLARESGVSRPHVRKLLDDAEGVGFLSRDAGGGLAATPLLADHARLWMAIRFCFAELVAEEALQRRGGLEALAGLTPAHGANQAEP
;
A
#
# COMPACT_ATOMS: atom_id res chain seq x y z
N MET A 1 -19.13 8.42 20.76
CA MET A 1 -18.04 7.74 20.04
C MET A 1 -18.73 6.86 19.01
N SER A 2 -18.73 7.26 17.75
CA SER A 2 -19.27 6.44 16.67
C SER A 2 -18.36 5.21 16.55
N GLU A 3 -18.93 4.01 16.58
CA GLU A 3 -18.18 2.79 16.28
C GLU A 3 -17.50 2.95 14.93
N ALA A 4 -16.19 2.75 14.90
CA ALA A 4 -15.44 2.86 13.67
C ALA A 4 -15.93 1.81 12.65
N PRO A 5 -16.19 2.18 11.40
CA PRO A 5 -16.82 1.30 10.40
C PRO A 5 -15.99 0.08 10.00
N PHE A 6 -14.71 0.04 10.38
CA PHE A 6 -13.78 -0.98 9.93
C PHE A 6 -13.62 -2.27 10.76
N PRO A 7 -13.99 -2.37 12.08
CA PRO A 7 -13.58 -3.54 12.88
C PRO A 7 -14.13 -4.87 12.37
N SER A 8 -15.37 -4.91 11.90
CA SER A 8 -16.01 -6.17 11.46
C SER A 8 -15.63 -6.56 10.02
N THR A 9 -15.29 -5.59 9.19
CA THR A 9 -14.94 -5.81 7.78
C THR A 9 -13.47 -6.19 7.63
N LEU A 10 -12.58 -5.60 8.42
CA LEU A 10 -11.16 -5.94 8.42
C LEU A 10 -10.88 -7.36 8.97
N SER A 11 -11.65 -7.84 9.93
CA SER A 11 -11.52 -9.23 10.40
C SER A 11 -11.84 -10.26 9.32
N ARG A 12 -12.73 -9.93 8.37
CA ARG A 12 -13.02 -10.77 7.19
C ARG A 12 -11.88 -10.77 6.18
N LEU A 13 -11.17 -9.64 6.02
CA LEU A 13 -10.07 -9.51 5.05
C LEU A 13 -8.80 -10.27 5.44
N THR A 14 -8.70 -10.70 6.69
CA THR A 14 -7.53 -11.40 7.22
C THR A 14 -7.81 -12.88 7.51
N SER A 15 -9.05 -13.33 7.34
CA SER A 15 -9.33 -14.76 7.52
C SER A 15 -8.77 -15.55 6.33
N ARG A 16 -7.99 -16.58 6.61
CA ARG A 16 -7.40 -17.45 5.57
C ARG A 16 -8.47 -17.99 4.60
N PRO A 17 -9.66 -18.45 5.03
CA PRO A 17 -10.69 -18.90 4.11
C PRO A 17 -11.18 -17.84 3.12
N ASP A 18 -11.32 -16.58 3.55
CA ASP A 18 -11.76 -15.50 2.67
C ASP A 18 -10.69 -15.15 1.62
N LEU A 19 -9.42 -15.15 2.02
CA LEU A 19 -8.28 -14.94 1.11
C LEU A 19 -8.18 -16.08 0.09
N GLU A 20 -8.35 -17.33 0.51
CA GLU A 20 -8.35 -18.49 -0.37
C GLU A 20 -9.50 -18.44 -1.40
N GLN A 21 -10.67 -17.90 -1.04
CA GLN A 21 -11.76 -17.64 -1.98
C GLN A 21 -11.36 -16.62 -3.05
N VAL A 22 -10.61 -15.59 -2.70
CA VAL A 22 -10.09 -14.61 -3.68
C VAL A 22 -9.05 -15.26 -4.60
N VAL A 23 -8.14 -16.04 -4.03
CA VAL A 23 -7.13 -16.81 -4.80
C VAL A 23 -7.79 -17.78 -5.79
N ALA A 24 -8.93 -18.38 -5.42
CA ALA A 24 -9.67 -19.30 -6.27
C ALA A 24 -10.47 -18.62 -7.40
N ARG A 25 -10.56 -17.30 -7.44
CA ARG A 25 -11.31 -16.57 -8.50
C ARG A 25 -10.63 -16.77 -9.86
N PRO A 26 -11.42 -17.07 -10.92
CA PRO A 26 -10.90 -17.04 -12.28
C PRO A 26 -10.25 -15.69 -12.57
N GLY A 27 -9.05 -15.69 -13.15
CA GLY A 27 -8.31 -14.46 -13.45
C GLY A 27 -7.40 -13.95 -12.31
N PHE A 28 -7.45 -14.54 -11.10
CA PHE A 28 -6.52 -14.15 -10.03
C PHE A 28 -5.04 -14.21 -10.46
N PRO A 29 -4.55 -15.27 -11.12
CA PRO A 29 -3.17 -15.30 -11.60
C PRO A 29 -2.83 -14.12 -12.51
N SER A 30 -3.69 -13.80 -13.47
CA SER A 30 -3.49 -12.70 -14.40
C SER A 30 -3.44 -11.33 -13.70
N ALA A 31 -4.33 -11.11 -12.72
CA ALA A 31 -4.35 -9.88 -11.92
C ALA A 31 -3.08 -9.77 -11.06
N ALA A 32 -2.62 -10.88 -10.46
CA ALA A 32 -1.42 -10.92 -9.64
C ALA A 32 -0.15 -10.65 -10.47
N TRP A 33 -0.04 -11.23 -11.66
CA TRP A 33 1.03 -10.94 -12.61
C TRP A 33 1.02 -9.47 -13.03
N ARG A 34 -0.17 -8.93 -13.36
CA ARG A 34 -0.32 -7.52 -13.70
C ARG A 34 0.14 -6.60 -12.57
N ALA A 35 -0.21 -6.92 -11.32
CA ALA A 35 0.22 -6.14 -10.16
C ALA A 35 1.74 -6.09 -10.04
N LEU A 36 2.44 -7.23 -10.18
CA LEU A 36 3.91 -7.27 -10.13
C LEU A 36 4.56 -6.49 -11.28
N GLU A 37 4.01 -6.57 -12.48
CA GLU A 37 4.53 -5.83 -13.63
C GLU A 37 4.43 -4.34 -13.43
N LEU A 38 3.24 -3.85 -13.07
CA LEU A 38 3.00 -2.45 -12.79
C LEU A 38 3.86 -1.93 -11.63
N GLU A 39 4.08 -2.76 -10.61
CA GLU A 39 4.97 -2.44 -9.50
C GLU A 39 6.41 -2.25 -9.98
N VAL A 40 6.91 -3.15 -10.83
CA VAL A 40 8.26 -3.03 -11.41
C VAL A 40 8.35 -1.83 -12.36
N GLU A 41 7.31 -1.54 -13.14
CA GLU A 41 7.24 -0.35 -14.00
C GLU A 41 7.29 0.94 -13.18
N LEU A 42 6.49 1.05 -12.11
CA LEU A 42 6.50 2.18 -11.20
C LEU A 42 7.88 2.39 -10.56
N ARG A 43 8.56 1.29 -10.19
CA ARG A 43 9.91 1.30 -9.62
C ARG A 43 10.95 1.83 -10.59
N ARG A 44 10.83 1.48 -11.86
CA ARG A 44 11.74 2.01 -12.91
C ARG A 44 11.50 3.48 -13.19
N ALA A 45 10.25 3.91 -13.15
CA ALA A 45 9.87 5.31 -13.38
C ALA A 45 10.30 6.23 -12.21
N ASP A 46 10.29 5.73 -10.97
CA ASP A 46 10.53 6.53 -9.78
C ASP A 46 11.27 5.76 -8.67
N ALA A 47 12.53 5.49 -8.91
CA ALA A 47 13.38 4.75 -7.97
C ALA A 47 13.54 5.42 -6.59
N VAL A 48 13.34 6.74 -6.48
CA VAL A 48 13.45 7.48 -5.23
C VAL A 48 12.20 7.26 -4.38
N PHE A 49 11.03 7.40 -4.96
CA PHE A 49 9.76 7.18 -4.26
C PHE A 49 9.60 5.72 -3.84
N VAL A 50 10.01 4.81 -4.70
CA VAL A 50 9.92 3.38 -4.43
C VAL A 50 10.71 2.97 -3.19
N LYS A 51 11.88 3.53 -2.95
CA LYS A 51 12.62 3.29 -1.69
C LYS A 51 11.80 3.68 -0.45
N ALA A 52 10.92 4.66 -0.57
CA ALA A 52 10.04 5.06 0.53
C ALA A 52 8.86 4.09 0.69
N ILE A 53 8.30 3.54 -0.39
CA ILE A 53 7.19 2.58 -0.31
C ILE A 53 7.63 1.13 -0.07
N ASP A 54 8.90 0.81 -0.26
CA ASP A 54 9.47 -0.50 0.09
C ASP A 54 9.68 -0.69 1.60
N ASP A 55 9.84 0.39 2.35
CA ASP A 55 9.81 0.36 3.82
C ASP A 55 8.34 0.52 4.26
N ILE A 56 7.76 -0.52 4.81
CA ILE A 56 6.36 -0.52 5.25
C ILE A 56 6.07 0.62 6.23
N GLY A 57 7.02 0.96 7.10
CA GLY A 57 6.88 2.06 8.04
C GLY A 57 6.84 3.42 7.35
N LEU A 58 7.65 3.63 6.30
CA LEU A 58 7.60 4.85 5.49
C LEU A 58 6.34 4.90 4.63
N TYR A 59 5.94 3.79 4.02
CA TYR A 59 4.70 3.73 3.25
C TYR A 59 3.48 4.11 4.09
N VAL A 60 3.33 3.50 5.26
CA VAL A 60 2.26 3.85 6.21
C VAL A 60 2.35 5.32 6.61
N ALA A 61 3.55 5.84 6.86
CA ALA A 61 3.73 7.24 7.23
C ALA A 61 3.35 8.21 6.10
N LEU A 62 3.62 7.88 4.83
CA LEU A 62 3.18 8.66 3.67
C LEU A 62 1.65 8.72 3.57
N ALA A 63 0.98 7.58 3.70
CA ALA A 63 -0.48 7.51 3.69
C ALA A 63 -1.09 8.28 4.86
N LEU A 64 -0.55 8.12 6.08
CA LEU A 64 -0.98 8.83 7.27
C LEU A 64 -0.70 10.33 7.20
N ALA A 65 0.39 10.77 6.55
CA ALA A 65 0.66 12.20 6.37
C ALA A 65 -0.44 12.88 5.53
N ILE A 66 -0.90 12.23 4.46
CA ILE A 66 -2.01 12.73 3.64
C ILE A 66 -3.32 12.68 4.43
N HIS A 67 -3.60 11.59 5.13
CA HIS A 67 -4.81 11.45 5.94
C HIS A 67 -4.89 12.52 7.04
N LEU A 68 -3.86 12.63 7.88
CA LEU A 68 -3.82 13.58 8.99
C LEU A 68 -3.92 15.03 8.53
N HIS A 69 -3.34 15.37 7.37
CA HIS A 69 -3.48 16.73 6.82
C HIS A 69 -4.94 17.11 6.58
N GLN A 70 -5.82 16.14 6.34
CA GLN A 70 -7.25 16.36 6.09
C GLN A 70 -8.09 16.39 7.38
N THR A 71 -7.50 16.08 8.54
CA THR A 71 -8.18 16.15 9.84
C THR A 71 -8.17 17.58 10.40
N PRO A 72 -9.09 17.93 11.32
CA PRO A 72 -9.11 19.26 11.95
C PRO A 72 -7.80 19.62 12.66
N ASP A 73 -7.12 18.63 13.28
CA ASP A 73 -5.85 18.83 13.96
C ASP A 73 -4.68 19.04 12.97
N GLY A 74 -4.85 18.60 11.72
CA GLY A 74 -3.83 18.66 10.69
C GLY A 74 -2.66 17.70 10.93
N LEU A 75 -1.70 17.70 10.03
CA LEU A 75 -0.49 16.90 10.16
C LEU A 75 0.49 17.60 11.11
N THR A 76 0.69 17.02 12.29
CA THR A 76 1.68 17.43 13.28
C THR A 76 2.62 16.28 13.63
N HIS A 77 3.77 16.58 14.25
CA HIS A 77 4.66 15.54 14.75
C HIS A 77 3.95 14.62 15.78
N ALA A 78 3.18 15.23 16.70
CA ALA A 78 2.46 14.48 17.74
C ALA A 78 1.36 13.61 17.13
N GLY A 79 0.58 14.13 16.18
CA GLY A 79 -0.44 13.40 15.46
C GLY A 79 0.14 12.21 14.68
N LEU A 80 1.22 12.43 13.91
CA LEU A 80 1.88 11.36 13.16
C LEU A 80 2.47 10.30 14.10
N ALA A 81 3.11 10.70 15.21
CA ALA A 81 3.66 9.75 16.17
C ALA A 81 2.57 8.89 16.84
N ARG A 82 1.40 9.47 17.13
CA ARG A 82 0.25 8.75 17.66
C ARG A 82 -0.30 7.76 16.64
N ALA A 83 -0.52 8.19 15.40
CA ALA A 83 -1.05 7.35 14.33
C ALA A 83 -0.12 6.18 13.99
N LEU A 84 1.20 6.40 13.89
CA LEU A 84 2.19 5.35 13.69
C LEU A 84 2.26 4.37 14.88
N GLY A 85 2.04 4.87 16.10
CA GLY A 85 1.93 4.04 17.29
C GLY A 85 0.68 3.17 17.28
N MET A 86 -0.47 3.71 16.85
CA MET A 86 -1.70 2.93 16.67
C MET A 86 -1.56 1.87 15.60
N ALA A 87 -0.88 2.18 14.51
CA ALA A 87 -0.56 1.23 13.46
C ALA A 87 0.55 0.22 13.84
N ASP A 88 1.08 0.27 15.07
CA ASP A 88 2.19 -0.59 15.56
C ASP A 88 3.44 -0.62 14.65
N VAL A 89 3.65 0.44 13.86
CA VAL A 89 4.71 0.51 12.84
C VAL A 89 5.95 1.25 13.35
N ALA A 90 5.78 2.15 14.33
CA ALA A 90 6.91 2.90 14.85
C ALA A 90 6.73 3.43 16.28
N SER A 91 7.81 3.36 17.07
CA SER A 91 7.94 4.07 18.34
C SER A 91 7.96 5.60 18.14
N ARG A 92 7.68 6.38 19.20
CA ARG A 92 7.78 7.86 19.16
C ARG A 92 9.12 8.38 18.65
N GLY A 93 10.23 7.72 19.00
CA GLY A 93 11.57 8.09 18.54
C GLY A 93 11.75 7.84 17.04
N ARG A 94 11.20 6.75 16.51
CA ARG A 94 11.21 6.43 15.08
C ARG A 94 10.33 7.40 14.30
N ALA A 95 9.16 7.81 14.82
CA ALA A 95 8.28 8.78 14.19
C ALA A 95 8.99 10.12 13.88
N ARG A 96 9.86 10.60 14.78
CA ARG A 96 10.68 11.80 14.53
C ARG A 96 11.67 11.62 13.38
N LYS A 97 12.29 10.45 13.28
CA LYS A 97 13.19 10.13 12.16
C LYS A 97 12.43 10.06 10.84
N VAL A 98 11.26 9.43 10.85
CA VAL A 98 10.35 9.36 9.69
C VAL A 98 9.95 10.75 9.24
N LEU A 99 9.46 11.61 10.12
CA LEU A 99 9.07 12.98 9.78
C LEU A 99 10.22 13.77 9.15
N ARG A 100 11.44 13.67 9.72
CA ARG A 100 12.63 14.32 9.14
C ARG A 100 12.98 13.75 7.76
N HIS A 101 12.80 12.45 7.56
CA HIS A 101 12.99 11.82 6.26
C HIS A 101 11.99 12.33 5.23
N LEU A 102 10.71 12.41 5.58
CA LEU A 102 9.66 12.94 4.69
C LEU A 102 9.92 14.40 4.30
N LEU A 103 10.40 15.23 5.25
CA LEU A 103 10.80 16.62 4.97
C LEU A 103 12.02 16.67 4.04
N ALA A 104 13.07 15.90 4.33
CA ALA A 104 14.29 15.88 3.52
C ALA A 104 14.05 15.35 2.10
N ALA A 105 13.13 14.40 1.94
CA ALA A 105 12.71 13.86 0.65
C ALA A 105 11.75 14.79 -0.12
N GLY A 106 11.29 15.89 0.49
CA GLY A 106 10.35 16.82 -0.14
C GLY A 106 8.91 16.29 -0.26
N TYR A 107 8.56 15.26 0.48
CA TYR A 107 7.19 14.70 0.47
C TYR A 107 6.21 15.50 1.31
N ILE A 108 6.71 16.18 2.34
CA ILE A 108 5.95 17.12 3.14
C ILE A 108 6.73 18.44 3.28
N ALA A 109 6.02 19.52 3.52
CA ALA A 109 6.58 20.84 3.79
C ALA A 109 5.97 21.42 5.07
N ALA A 110 6.64 22.41 5.67
CA ALA A 110 6.05 23.18 6.73
C ALA A 110 4.80 23.92 6.20
N ALA A 111 3.68 23.77 6.88
CA ALA A 111 2.49 24.53 6.54
C ALA A 111 2.66 26.01 6.95
N PRO A 112 2.02 26.96 6.26
CA PRO A 112 1.97 28.36 6.69
C PRO A 112 1.49 28.45 8.14
N GLN A 113 2.16 29.27 8.95
CA GLN A 113 1.79 29.44 10.35
C GLN A 113 0.43 30.11 10.45
N GLY A 114 -0.57 29.38 10.96
CA GLY A 114 -1.90 29.88 11.28
C GLY A 114 -2.20 29.60 12.76
N GLY A 115 -2.40 30.60 13.57
CA GLY A 115 -2.87 30.44 14.95
C GLY A 115 -1.77 30.16 15.98
N ASP A 116 -1.85 29.03 16.69
CA ASP A 116 -0.93 28.75 17.80
C ASP A 116 0.48 28.42 17.29
N ARG A 117 1.45 29.27 17.70
CA ARG A 117 2.88 29.12 17.36
C ARG A 117 3.58 27.93 18.05
N ARG A 118 2.90 27.22 18.95
CA ARG A 118 3.50 26.16 19.77
C ARG A 118 3.63 24.83 19.04
N GLU A 119 2.83 24.59 18.00
CA GLU A 119 2.88 23.33 17.26
C GLU A 119 3.08 23.57 15.76
N GLN A 120 4.21 23.10 15.24
CA GLN A 120 4.48 23.13 13.79
C GLN A 120 3.56 22.16 13.07
N ARG A 121 2.78 22.70 12.12
CA ARG A 121 1.98 21.91 11.18
C ARG A 121 2.75 21.67 9.88
N TYR A 122 2.42 20.56 9.23
CA TYR A 122 2.99 20.18 7.96
C TYR A 122 1.87 19.94 6.95
N GLN A 123 2.25 19.90 5.68
CA GLN A 123 1.34 19.60 4.59
C GLN A 123 2.03 18.69 3.57
N PRO A 124 1.31 17.73 2.97
CA PRO A 124 1.81 16.96 1.83
C PRO A 124 2.13 17.91 0.67
N THR A 125 3.21 17.62 -0.04
CA THR A 125 3.53 18.37 -1.26
C THR A 125 2.68 17.86 -2.43
N PRO A 126 2.46 18.69 -3.47
CA PRO A 126 1.81 18.23 -4.70
C PRO A 126 2.51 17.02 -5.33
N ASP A 127 3.84 16.97 -5.23
CA ASP A 127 4.66 15.85 -5.72
C ASP A 127 4.30 14.53 -5.02
N LEU A 128 4.13 14.54 -3.68
CA LEU A 128 3.67 13.36 -2.96
C LEU A 128 2.26 12.92 -3.42
N ALA A 129 1.35 13.85 -3.62
CA ALA A 129 -0.01 13.53 -4.07
C ALA A 129 0.00 12.85 -5.45
N VAL A 130 0.81 13.34 -6.40
CA VAL A 130 0.97 12.73 -7.73
C VAL A 130 1.52 11.31 -7.62
N ARG A 131 2.57 11.09 -6.83
CA ARG A 131 3.21 9.78 -6.63
C ARG A 131 2.30 8.77 -5.95
N MET A 132 1.60 9.19 -4.90
CA MET A 132 0.64 8.32 -4.21
C MET A 132 -0.55 7.98 -5.11
N ARG A 133 -1.02 8.91 -5.94
CA ARG A 133 -2.06 8.63 -6.93
C ARG A 133 -1.61 7.57 -7.93
N ALA A 134 -0.40 7.68 -8.47
CA ALA A 134 0.17 6.67 -9.37
C ALA A 134 0.28 5.29 -8.70
N HIS A 135 0.69 5.26 -7.43
CA HIS A 135 0.75 4.01 -6.66
C HIS A 135 -0.63 3.38 -6.45
N TYR A 136 -1.65 4.18 -6.14
CA TYR A 136 -3.02 3.66 -6.00
C TYR A 136 -3.63 3.25 -7.34
N GLN A 137 -3.35 3.98 -8.42
CA GLN A 137 -3.74 3.57 -9.76
C GLN A 137 -3.21 2.19 -10.10
N MET A 138 -1.95 1.92 -9.81
CA MET A 138 -1.30 0.63 -10.07
C MET A 138 -2.04 -0.53 -9.40
N ILE A 139 -2.33 -0.44 -8.10
CA ILE A 139 -2.98 -1.55 -7.38
C ILE A 139 -4.46 -1.69 -7.77
N LEU A 140 -5.16 -0.58 -7.99
CA LEU A 140 -6.56 -0.58 -8.42
C LEU A 140 -6.71 -1.14 -9.84
N ASP A 141 -5.79 -0.81 -10.78
CA ASP A 141 -5.76 -1.34 -12.15
C ASP A 141 -5.62 -2.87 -12.12
N ALA A 142 -4.67 -3.37 -11.34
CA ALA A 142 -4.46 -4.81 -11.21
C ALA A 142 -5.64 -5.53 -10.55
N ALA A 143 -6.27 -4.92 -9.54
CA ALA A 143 -7.39 -5.50 -8.81
C ALA A 143 -8.73 -5.42 -9.57
N ALA A 144 -8.92 -4.42 -10.45
CA ALA A 144 -10.19 -4.12 -11.11
C ALA A 144 -10.89 -5.33 -11.78
N PRO A 145 -10.20 -6.27 -12.44
CA PRO A 145 -10.84 -7.44 -13.04
C PRO A 145 -11.50 -8.39 -12.03
N LEU A 146 -11.04 -8.36 -10.77
CA LEU A 146 -11.51 -9.26 -9.70
C LEU A 146 -12.38 -8.54 -8.67
N MET A 147 -12.19 -7.23 -8.53
CA MET A 147 -12.67 -6.39 -7.44
C MET A 147 -13.49 -5.23 -8.01
N PRO A 148 -14.85 -5.34 -8.01
CA PRO A 148 -15.71 -4.36 -8.70
C PRO A 148 -15.59 -2.93 -8.15
N ALA A 149 -15.41 -2.75 -6.83
CA ALA A 149 -15.27 -1.41 -6.27
C ALA A 149 -13.91 -0.80 -6.64
N ALA A 150 -12.84 -1.62 -6.70
CA ALA A 150 -11.54 -1.17 -7.17
C ALA A 150 -11.61 -0.61 -8.60
N GLY A 151 -12.35 -1.26 -9.50
CA GLY A 151 -12.57 -0.77 -10.88
C GLY A 151 -13.32 0.58 -10.92
N ARG A 152 -14.36 0.75 -10.10
CA ARG A 152 -15.08 2.03 -9.99
C ARG A 152 -14.22 3.13 -9.37
N ALA A 153 -13.44 2.79 -8.33
CA ALA A 153 -12.53 3.72 -7.70
C ALA A 153 -11.41 4.17 -8.65
N LEU A 154 -10.86 3.25 -9.45
CA LEU A 154 -9.88 3.55 -10.49
C LEU A 154 -10.40 4.62 -11.45
N ALA A 155 -11.63 4.46 -11.96
CA ALA A 155 -12.27 5.43 -12.84
C ALA A 155 -12.48 6.81 -12.19
N ALA A 156 -12.70 6.84 -10.87
CA ALA A 156 -12.93 8.07 -10.11
C ALA A 156 -11.64 8.74 -9.60
N LEU A 157 -10.51 8.03 -9.60
CA LEU A 157 -9.29 8.46 -8.90
C LEU A 157 -8.64 9.73 -9.49
N ALA A 158 -8.98 10.09 -10.73
CA ALA A 158 -8.56 11.34 -11.37
C ALA A 158 -9.22 12.59 -10.74
N ASP A 159 -10.41 12.43 -10.16
CA ASP A 159 -11.10 13.49 -9.41
C ASP A 159 -10.37 13.76 -8.09
N ASP A 160 -9.92 15.00 -7.89
CA ASP A 160 -9.19 15.40 -6.68
C ASP A 160 -10.02 15.28 -5.39
N ARG A 161 -11.34 15.43 -5.47
CA ARG A 161 -12.23 15.25 -4.31
C ARG A 161 -12.29 13.78 -3.92
N PHE A 162 -12.45 12.91 -4.92
CA PHE A 162 -12.44 11.48 -4.67
C PHE A 162 -11.06 10.99 -4.21
N PHE A 163 -9.98 11.46 -4.81
CA PHE A 163 -8.63 11.11 -4.36
C PHE A 163 -8.39 11.48 -2.89
N ARG A 164 -8.81 12.69 -2.46
CA ARG A 164 -8.72 13.06 -1.03
C ARG A 164 -9.53 12.13 -0.15
N LEU A 165 -10.76 11.81 -0.55
CA LEU A 165 -11.62 10.90 0.20
C LEU A 165 -11.01 9.49 0.28
N PHE A 166 -10.53 8.96 -0.85
CA PHE A 166 -9.86 7.67 -0.93
C PHE A 166 -8.63 7.60 0.00
N THR A 167 -7.79 8.64 -0.01
CA THR A 167 -6.61 8.69 0.86
C THR A 167 -6.95 8.84 2.34
N ALA A 168 -8.04 9.52 2.67
CA ALA A 168 -8.54 9.61 4.04
C ALA A 168 -8.98 8.22 4.55
N VAL A 169 -9.78 7.52 3.77
CA VAL A 169 -10.23 6.14 4.06
C VAL A 169 -9.05 5.17 4.15
N GLN A 170 -8.10 5.28 3.23
CA GLN A 170 -6.87 4.47 3.26
C GLN A 170 -6.10 4.66 4.56
N GLY A 171 -5.90 5.91 5.00
CA GLY A 171 -5.20 6.22 6.25
C GLY A 171 -5.93 5.64 7.48
N GLU A 172 -7.25 5.79 7.53
CA GLU A 172 -8.08 5.17 8.57
C GLU A 172 -7.93 3.64 8.57
N ALA A 173 -8.07 3.01 7.40
CA ALA A 173 -7.93 1.56 7.26
C ALA A 173 -6.56 1.07 7.71
N MET A 174 -5.48 1.80 7.38
CA MET A 174 -4.13 1.46 7.83
C MET A 174 -3.94 1.53 9.34
N MET A 175 -4.54 2.50 10.03
CA MET A 175 -4.48 2.58 11.48
C MET A 175 -5.17 1.38 12.16
N TRP A 176 -6.21 0.83 11.53
CA TRP A 176 -6.96 -0.31 12.08
C TRP A 176 -6.38 -1.66 11.65
N SER A 177 -5.88 -1.80 10.42
CA SER A 177 -5.39 -3.08 9.88
C SER A 177 -4.15 -3.59 10.61
N ALA A 178 -3.26 -2.69 11.01
CA ALA A 178 -2.05 -3.07 11.73
C ALA A 178 -2.32 -3.72 13.09
N LEU A 179 -3.47 -3.39 13.73
CA LEU A 179 -3.89 -4.04 14.96
C LEU A 179 -4.40 -5.48 14.76
N GLN A 180 -4.78 -5.84 13.54
CA GLN A 180 -5.40 -7.14 13.22
C GLN A 180 -4.53 -8.05 12.34
N MET A 181 -3.55 -7.51 11.61
CA MET A 181 -2.67 -8.28 10.71
C MET A 181 -1.53 -9.02 11.45
N ARG A 182 -1.78 -9.50 12.64
CA ARG A 182 -0.81 -10.31 13.44
C ARG A 182 -0.86 -11.81 13.13
N ASP A 183 -1.54 -12.22 12.07
CA ASP A 183 -1.60 -13.61 11.66
C ASP A 183 -0.26 -14.08 11.07
N GLU A 184 0.07 -15.36 11.26
CA GLU A 184 1.33 -16.00 10.85
C GLU A 184 1.62 -15.82 9.33
N SER A 185 0.56 -15.73 8.50
CA SER A 185 0.69 -15.49 7.07
C SER A 185 1.24 -14.08 6.74
N ALA A 186 0.91 -13.07 7.54
CA ALA A 186 1.48 -11.73 7.42
C ALA A 186 2.95 -11.69 7.88
N LEU A 187 3.30 -12.49 8.90
CA LEU A 187 4.68 -12.57 9.43
C LEU A 187 5.67 -13.13 8.41
N THR A 188 5.21 -13.94 7.47
CA THR A 188 6.11 -14.54 6.48
C THR A 188 6.52 -13.55 5.39
N LEU A 189 5.63 -12.64 5.01
CA LEU A 189 6.02 -11.55 4.13
C LEU A 189 6.89 -10.51 4.85
N ALA A 190 6.82 -10.42 6.17
CA ALA A 190 7.76 -9.64 6.99
C ALA A 190 9.21 -10.05 6.68
N PHE A 191 9.45 -11.31 6.30
CA PHE A 191 10.78 -11.76 5.88
C PHE A 191 11.37 -10.86 4.76
N PHE A 192 10.57 -10.54 3.75
CA PHE A 192 11.02 -9.67 2.65
C PHE A 192 10.81 -8.19 2.97
N SER A 193 9.71 -7.79 3.60
CA SER A 193 9.39 -6.38 3.87
C SER A 193 10.31 -5.75 4.92
N ASP A 194 10.87 -6.53 5.83
CA ASP A 194 11.81 -6.04 6.85
C ASP A 194 13.25 -5.92 6.35
N ARG A 195 13.48 -6.28 5.09
CA ARG A 195 14.81 -6.20 4.46
C ARG A 195 14.87 -5.12 3.41
N THR A 196 16.00 -4.40 3.36
CA THR A 196 16.25 -3.38 2.33
C THR A 196 16.01 -3.96 0.93
N ALA A 197 15.12 -3.34 0.16
CA ALA A 197 14.72 -3.78 -1.18
C ALA A 197 14.19 -5.23 -1.26
N GLY A 198 13.81 -5.83 -0.13
CA GLY A 198 13.39 -7.23 -0.12
C GLY A 198 12.13 -7.47 -0.93
N MET A 199 11.12 -6.60 -0.84
CA MET A 199 9.90 -6.71 -1.66
C MET A 199 10.19 -6.51 -3.16
N ASN A 200 11.14 -5.64 -3.50
CA ASN A 200 11.58 -5.46 -4.88
C ASN A 200 12.28 -6.73 -5.41
N ILE A 201 13.17 -7.31 -4.61
CA ILE A 201 13.84 -8.58 -4.97
C ILE A 201 12.81 -9.69 -5.13
N LEU A 202 11.82 -9.78 -4.23
CA LEU A 202 10.73 -10.75 -4.33
C LEU A 202 9.93 -10.58 -5.64
N ALA A 203 9.51 -9.35 -5.97
CA ALA A 203 8.78 -9.09 -7.21
C ALA A 203 9.57 -9.53 -8.45
N HIS A 204 10.87 -9.21 -8.50
CA HIS A 204 11.73 -9.66 -9.60
C HIS A 204 11.93 -11.17 -9.63
N LEU A 205 12.07 -11.83 -8.47
CA LEU A 205 12.16 -13.30 -8.39
C LEU A 205 10.91 -13.93 -8.97
N LEU A 206 9.73 -13.51 -8.52
CA LEU A 206 8.47 -14.07 -9.01
C LEU A 206 8.31 -13.87 -10.52
N LEU A 207 8.66 -12.70 -11.06
CA LEU A 207 8.60 -12.44 -12.51
C LEU A 207 9.62 -13.25 -13.32
N CYS A 208 10.77 -13.63 -12.72
CA CYS A 208 11.80 -14.44 -13.38
C CYS A 208 11.43 -15.92 -13.52
N ALA A 209 10.44 -16.41 -12.78
CA ALA A 209 9.90 -17.76 -12.95
C ALA A 209 9.05 -17.91 -14.23
N GLY A 210 8.83 -16.78 -14.95
CA GLY A 210 7.93 -16.75 -16.09
C GLY A 210 6.46 -16.72 -15.69
N LYS A 211 5.63 -16.28 -16.64
CA LYS A 211 4.18 -16.30 -16.47
C LYS A 211 3.65 -17.64 -17.00
N ASP A 212 2.89 -18.31 -16.18
CA ASP A 212 2.09 -19.45 -16.59
C ASP A 212 0.64 -19.27 -16.12
N GLU A 213 -0.19 -20.30 -16.25
CA GLU A 213 -1.59 -20.27 -15.81
C GLU A 213 -1.71 -20.17 -14.28
N ALA A 214 -0.64 -20.50 -13.54
CA ALA A 214 -0.57 -20.40 -12.09
C ALA A 214 0.14 -19.10 -11.65
N PHE A 215 -0.16 -18.65 -10.45
CA PHE A 215 0.59 -17.59 -9.79
C PHE A 215 0.96 -18.02 -8.37
N PRO A 216 2.20 -17.83 -7.99
CA PRO A 216 3.36 -17.66 -8.86
C PRO A 216 3.73 -18.99 -9.53
N SER A 217 4.50 -18.89 -10.60
CA SER A 217 5.13 -20.08 -11.20
C SER A 217 6.16 -20.68 -10.24
N THR A 218 6.25 -22.01 -10.21
CA THR A 218 7.29 -22.75 -9.48
C THR A 218 8.41 -23.24 -10.41
N ALA A 219 8.42 -22.76 -11.65
CA ALA A 219 9.49 -23.06 -12.60
C ALA A 219 10.85 -22.49 -12.10
N PRO A 220 11.97 -23.01 -12.59
CA PRO A 220 13.28 -22.49 -12.29
C PRO A 220 13.38 -21.00 -12.61
N LEU A 221 14.03 -20.25 -11.72
CA LEU A 221 14.16 -18.78 -11.83
C LEU A 221 15.28 -18.45 -12.82
N GLU A 222 14.93 -17.93 -13.98
CA GLU A 222 15.91 -17.47 -14.99
C GLU A 222 16.50 -16.11 -14.59
N THR A 223 17.33 -16.10 -13.56
CA THR A 223 17.93 -14.86 -13.04
C THR A 223 19.35 -15.07 -12.55
N SER A 224 20.04 -13.97 -12.27
CA SER A 224 21.35 -13.97 -11.63
C SER A 224 21.41 -12.96 -10.50
N ILE A 225 22.27 -13.21 -9.51
CA ILE A 225 22.55 -12.26 -8.41
C ILE A 225 22.91 -10.88 -8.95
N SER A 226 23.65 -10.82 -10.06
CA SER A 226 24.06 -9.55 -10.67
C SER A 226 22.89 -8.80 -11.28
N ARG A 227 21.93 -9.49 -11.90
CA ARG A 227 20.71 -8.91 -12.44
C ARG A 227 19.83 -8.40 -11.32
N LEU A 228 19.53 -9.21 -10.33
CA LEU A 228 18.71 -8.83 -9.17
C LEU A 228 19.32 -7.62 -8.44
N ALA A 229 20.64 -7.61 -8.22
CA ALA A 229 21.33 -6.50 -7.57
C ALA A 229 21.18 -5.19 -8.34
N ARG A 230 21.34 -5.22 -9.66
CA ARG A 230 21.18 -4.06 -10.53
C ARG A 230 19.73 -3.56 -10.54
N GLU A 231 18.77 -4.46 -10.71
CA GLU A 231 17.34 -4.12 -10.81
C GLU A 231 16.77 -3.65 -9.47
N SER A 232 17.33 -4.13 -8.35
CA SER A 232 16.89 -3.74 -7.00
C SER A 232 17.70 -2.59 -6.39
N GLY A 233 18.75 -2.12 -7.07
CA GLY A 233 19.58 -1.01 -6.59
C GLY A 233 20.38 -1.31 -5.31
N VAL A 234 20.73 -2.59 -5.08
CA VAL A 234 21.50 -3.04 -3.91
C VAL A 234 22.77 -3.79 -4.31
N SER A 235 23.66 -4.07 -3.36
CA SER A 235 24.90 -4.80 -3.64
C SER A 235 24.66 -6.30 -3.88
N ARG A 236 25.53 -6.93 -4.68
CA ARG A 236 25.50 -8.39 -4.90
C ARG A 236 25.62 -9.21 -3.58
N PRO A 237 26.48 -8.85 -2.61
CA PRO A 237 26.50 -9.53 -1.32
C PRO A 237 25.18 -9.45 -0.57
N HIS A 238 24.46 -8.30 -0.65
CA HIS A 238 23.16 -8.15 -0.02
C HIS A 238 22.13 -9.12 -0.64
N VAL A 239 22.05 -9.18 -1.98
CA VAL A 239 21.15 -10.11 -2.68
C VAL A 239 21.51 -11.55 -2.32
N ARG A 240 22.80 -11.93 -2.37
CA ARG A 240 23.23 -13.29 -2.01
C ARG A 240 22.77 -13.66 -0.60
N LYS A 241 23.03 -12.80 0.38
CA LYS A 241 22.61 -13.06 1.76
C LYS A 241 21.09 -13.22 1.87
N LEU A 242 20.32 -12.38 1.20
CA LEU A 242 18.84 -12.48 1.22
C LEU A 242 18.37 -13.81 0.61
N LEU A 243 18.95 -14.25 -0.52
CA LEU A 243 18.60 -15.51 -1.15
C LEU A 243 19.00 -16.71 -0.28
N ASP A 244 20.18 -16.68 0.34
CA ASP A 244 20.64 -17.74 1.24
C ASP A 244 19.76 -17.80 2.51
N ASP A 245 19.39 -16.65 3.07
CA ASP A 245 18.42 -16.57 4.18
C ASP A 245 17.03 -17.10 3.77
N ALA A 246 16.57 -16.79 2.55
CA ALA A 246 15.26 -17.27 2.01
C ALA A 246 15.25 -18.78 1.77
N GLU A 247 16.38 -19.33 1.35
CA GLU A 247 16.57 -20.79 1.23
C GLU A 247 16.57 -21.43 2.62
N GLY A 248 17.24 -20.84 3.59
CA GLY A 248 17.30 -21.32 4.98
C GLY A 248 15.94 -21.38 5.68
N VAL A 249 14.98 -20.52 5.30
CA VAL A 249 13.60 -20.55 5.82
C VAL A 249 12.63 -21.33 4.90
N GLY A 250 13.13 -21.92 3.82
CA GLY A 250 12.37 -22.79 2.94
C GLY A 250 11.52 -22.07 1.89
N PHE A 251 11.74 -20.78 1.61
CA PHE A 251 11.06 -20.03 0.54
C PHE A 251 11.63 -20.32 -0.84
N LEU A 252 12.94 -20.54 -0.90
CA LEU A 252 13.64 -20.90 -2.13
C LEU A 252 14.26 -22.27 -1.99
N SER A 253 14.48 -22.94 -3.11
CA SER A 253 15.27 -24.15 -3.20
C SER A 253 16.31 -24.01 -4.30
N ARG A 254 17.45 -24.74 -4.15
CA ARG A 254 18.45 -24.86 -5.21
C ARG A 254 18.49 -26.28 -5.74
N ASP A 255 18.57 -26.39 -7.05
CA ASP A 255 18.87 -27.67 -7.70
C ASP A 255 20.38 -28.00 -7.62
N ALA A 256 20.76 -29.20 -8.10
CA ALA A 256 22.14 -29.65 -8.11
C ALA A 256 23.07 -28.77 -8.98
N GLY A 257 22.53 -28.02 -9.93
CA GLY A 257 23.26 -27.06 -10.77
C GLY A 257 23.33 -25.64 -10.16
N GLY A 258 22.75 -25.42 -8.99
CA GLY A 258 22.68 -24.12 -8.33
C GLY A 258 21.54 -23.23 -8.84
N GLY A 259 20.64 -23.74 -9.69
CA GLY A 259 19.43 -23.07 -10.14
C GLY A 259 18.47 -22.83 -8.99
N LEU A 260 17.86 -21.64 -8.93
CA LEU A 260 16.88 -21.26 -7.91
C LEU A 260 15.46 -21.56 -8.39
N ALA A 261 14.61 -22.00 -7.47
CA ALA A 261 13.16 -22.12 -7.69
C ALA A 261 12.39 -21.68 -6.46
N ALA A 262 11.18 -21.14 -6.68
CA ALA A 262 10.24 -20.87 -5.62
C ALA A 262 9.67 -22.17 -5.08
N THR A 263 9.61 -22.32 -3.76
CA THR A 263 8.97 -23.48 -3.12
C THR A 263 7.44 -23.32 -3.07
N PRO A 264 6.69 -24.42 -2.85
CA PRO A 264 5.25 -24.32 -2.59
C PRO A 264 4.91 -23.39 -1.41
N LEU A 265 5.79 -23.30 -0.40
CA LEU A 265 5.63 -22.39 0.73
C LEU A 265 5.66 -20.93 0.28
N LEU A 266 6.67 -20.53 -0.50
CA LEU A 266 6.71 -19.17 -1.05
C LEU A 266 5.52 -18.90 -1.96
N ALA A 267 5.15 -19.86 -2.79
CA ALA A 267 4.02 -19.73 -3.70
C ALA A 267 2.70 -19.49 -2.94
N ASP A 268 2.43 -20.25 -1.87
CA ASP A 268 1.25 -20.06 -1.03
C ASP A 268 1.22 -18.65 -0.41
N HIS A 269 2.34 -18.24 0.15
CA HIS A 269 2.45 -16.93 0.79
C HIS A 269 2.34 -15.77 -0.21
N ALA A 270 2.90 -15.92 -1.41
CA ALA A 270 2.77 -14.89 -2.45
C ALA A 270 1.32 -14.74 -2.91
N ARG A 271 0.56 -15.85 -3.03
CA ARG A 271 -0.88 -15.81 -3.33
C ARG A 271 -1.67 -15.07 -2.25
N LEU A 272 -1.47 -15.46 -0.98
CA LEU A 272 -2.16 -14.81 0.14
C LEU A 272 -1.82 -13.33 0.24
N TRP A 273 -0.55 -12.97 0.09
CA TRP A 273 -0.13 -11.56 0.07
C TRP A 273 -0.83 -10.75 -1.03
N MET A 274 -0.91 -11.31 -2.24
CA MET A 274 -1.58 -10.62 -3.34
C MET A 274 -3.09 -10.52 -3.08
N ALA A 275 -3.71 -11.58 -2.52
CA ALA A 275 -5.12 -11.55 -2.12
C ALA A 275 -5.39 -10.49 -1.05
N ILE A 276 -4.53 -10.36 -0.02
CA ILE A 276 -4.63 -9.30 0.99
C ILE A 276 -4.60 -7.91 0.35
N ARG A 277 -3.67 -7.67 -0.58
CA ARG A 277 -3.57 -6.37 -1.29
C ARG A 277 -4.84 -6.04 -2.07
N PHE A 278 -5.41 -7.01 -2.77
CA PHE A 278 -6.63 -6.83 -3.54
C PHE A 278 -7.85 -6.62 -2.65
N CYS A 279 -7.99 -7.40 -1.59
CA CYS A 279 -9.06 -7.22 -0.60
C CYS A 279 -8.98 -5.86 0.09
N PHE A 280 -7.78 -5.42 0.46
CA PHE A 280 -7.57 -4.11 1.08
C PHE A 280 -7.92 -2.97 0.10
N ALA A 281 -7.52 -3.09 -1.18
CA ALA A 281 -7.88 -2.12 -2.20
C ALA A 281 -9.40 -2.06 -2.43
N GLU A 282 -10.09 -3.20 -2.46
CA GLU A 282 -11.56 -3.29 -2.58
C GLU A 282 -12.24 -2.63 -1.40
N LEU A 283 -11.85 -2.95 -0.17
CA LEU A 283 -12.42 -2.37 1.04
C LEU A 283 -12.31 -0.84 1.07
N VAL A 284 -11.12 -0.31 0.79
CA VAL A 284 -10.89 1.14 0.76
C VAL A 284 -11.73 1.78 -0.35
N ALA A 285 -11.82 1.11 -1.51
CA ALA A 285 -12.60 1.57 -2.64
C ALA A 285 -14.11 1.61 -2.32
N GLU A 286 -14.66 0.53 -1.74
CA GLU A 286 -16.06 0.46 -1.35
C GLU A 286 -16.44 1.57 -0.39
N GLU A 287 -15.68 1.74 0.68
CA GLU A 287 -15.93 2.76 1.70
C GLU A 287 -15.81 4.17 1.12
N ALA A 288 -14.78 4.44 0.29
CA ALA A 288 -14.62 5.75 -0.34
C ALA A 288 -15.78 6.08 -1.30
N LEU A 289 -16.23 5.11 -2.09
CA LEU A 289 -17.38 5.27 -2.99
C LEU A 289 -18.68 5.47 -2.21
N GLN A 290 -18.89 4.74 -1.13
CA GLN A 290 -20.05 4.90 -0.25
C GLN A 290 -20.11 6.29 0.36
N ARG A 291 -19.00 6.78 0.94
CA ARG A 291 -18.90 8.12 1.50
C ARG A 291 -19.12 9.21 0.45
N ARG A 292 -18.60 9.02 -0.77
CA ARG A 292 -18.84 9.93 -1.88
C ARG A 292 -20.33 10.03 -2.18
N GLY A 293 -21.03 8.93 -2.34
CA GLY A 293 -22.48 8.89 -2.60
C GLY A 293 -23.29 9.58 -1.51
N GLY A 294 -22.92 9.37 -0.24
CA GLY A 294 -23.55 10.07 0.90
C GLY A 294 -23.37 11.58 0.86
N LEU A 295 -22.17 12.07 0.52
CA LEU A 295 -21.88 13.51 0.40
C LEU A 295 -22.62 14.15 -0.77
N GLU A 296 -22.71 13.46 -1.91
CA GLU A 296 -23.48 13.93 -3.09
C GLU A 296 -24.98 14.00 -2.79
N ALA A 297 -25.53 13.01 -2.08
CA ALA A 297 -26.92 13.02 -1.64
C ALA A 297 -27.23 14.18 -0.70
N LEU A 298 -26.36 14.47 0.28
CA LEU A 298 -26.51 15.61 1.20
C LEU A 298 -26.41 16.95 0.47
N ALA A 299 -25.51 17.09 -0.49
CA ALA A 299 -25.36 18.29 -1.30
C ALA A 299 -26.62 18.55 -2.17
N GLY A 300 -27.25 17.50 -2.67
CA GLY A 300 -28.51 17.58 -3.43
C GLY A 300 -29.74 17.90 -2.59
N LEU A 301 -29.66 17.69 -1.26
CA LEU A 301 -30.75 18.00 -0.32
C LEU A 301 -30.67 19.44 0.24
N THR A 302 -29.62 20.20 -0.04
CA THR A 302 -29.53 21.60 0.37
C THR A 302 -30.44 22.43 -0.55
N PRO A 303 -31.60 22.97 -0.08
CA PRO A 303 -32.47 23.77 -0.92
C PRO A 303 -31.72 25.02 -1.35
N ALA A 304 -31.91 25.41 -2.60
CA ALA A 304 -31.51 26.72 -3.11
C ALA A 304 -32.25 27.82 -2.32
N HIS A 305 -31.74 28.15 -1.13
CA HIS A 305 -32.23 29.30 -0.35
C HIS A 305 -31.50 30.53 -0.85
N GLY A 306 -32.20 31.34 -1.62
CA GLY A 306 -31.75 32.68 -1.90
C GLY A 306 -32.07 33.28 -3.26
N ALA A 307 -33.27 33.06 -3.77
CA ALA A 307 -33.76 33.86 -4.88
C ALA A 307 -35.26 34.19 -4.67
N ASN A 308 -35.55 35.00 -3.64
CA ASN A 308 -36.75 35.81 -3.65
C ASN A 308 -36.72 36.79 -2.47
N GLN A 309 -36.41 38.04 -2.76
CA GLN A 309 -37.02 39.26 -2.20
C GLN A 309 -36.17 40.46 -2.59
N ALA A 310 -36.46 40.96 -3.77
CA ALA A 310 -36.30 42.35 -4.08
C ALA A 310 -37.34 42.73 -5.14
N GLU A 311 -38.52 43.15 -4.73
CA GLU A 311 -39.40 44.03 -5.45
C GLU A 311 -40.35 44.65 -4.42
N PRO A 312 -40.86 45.85 -4.72
CA PRO A 312 -40.23 47.11 -5.16
C PRO A 312 -40.15 48.14 -4.07
#